data_1bdd0e091f7c1c0ec83bb219b9359d3d
#
_entry.id   1bdd0e091f7c1c0ec83bb219b9359d3d
#
_cell.length_a   1.000
_cell.length_b   1.000
_cell.length_c   1.000
_cell.angle_alpha   90.00
_cell.angle_beta   90.00
_cell.angle_gamma   90.00
#
_symmetry.space_group_name_H-M   'P 1'
#
loop_
_entity.id
_entity.type
_entity.pdbx_description
1 polymer ?
#
loop_
_entity_poly.entity_id
_entity_poly.type
_entity_poly.pdbx_seq_one_letter_code
_entity_poly.pdbx_strand_id
1 'polypeptide(L)'
;MGILVWQDAMFSCSLYPADDAFLAEVAAEVRDNAGRLQHHACLALWCGDNELIGALTWYEESVRDRDRYLVAYDRLNRVVEAAVREVDAQANWWPSSPSPGPLSFGDAWHDDSSGDMHFWSVWHEGRNFEHYRDVKPRFCSEFGFQSYPSMSVIRRFAHPDDFNIAAPVMESHQKNVGGNARIAETMFRYFRFPVTFEDFVYVSQVQQALAIHTAVTFWRSLKPHCMGTLIWQLNDTWPVCSWASLDHGGGWKLLHYLARRFYAPVHVSATPQDDGFRLTAVNDSAAPVTLTIRAEALACDGRCRDLGVVTADIDIAAAMPVLQTGSLAADEVLVFSWHDGAQQNANPDTGEQLAGEDHLAPRPYKELPLLDPVIQMQVSRQGQAFQVTLMAEKPAFFVAVEADCDGRFSDNAVLLRPGVRRDITFIPADAEADANTGPDARDKPNFTIRHLHAATYNNKL
;
A
#
# COMPACT_ATOMS: atom_id res chain seq x y z
N MET A 1 4.59 14.40 14.89
CA MET A 1 4.22 13.69 13.66
C MET A 1 2.72 13.36 13.59
N GLY A 2 1.98 13.32 14.69
CA GLY A 2 0.53 13.09 14.70
C GLY A 2 0.08 11.67 14.29
N ILE A 3 0.99 10.70 14.28
CA ILE A 3 0.68 9.30 13.95
C ILE A 3 0.31 8.57 15.23
N LEU A 4 -0.87 7.93 15.25
CA LEU A 4 -1.28 7.06 16.33
C LEU A 4 -0.57 5.71 16.25
N VAL A 5 -0.34 5.09 17.40
CA VAL A 5 0.32 3.79 17.55
C VAL A 5 -0.68 2.80 18.13
N TRP A 6 -0.89 1.71 17.41
CA TRP A 6 -1.45 0.46 17.90
C TRP A 6 -0.28 -0.44 18.31
N GLN A 7 -0.19 -0.82 19.58
CA GLN A 7 0.92 -1.61 20.11
C GLN A 7 0.45 -3.02 20.49
N ASP A 8 0.92 -4.01 19.76
CA ASP A 8 0.76 -5.41 20.16
C ASP A 8 1.77 -5.79 21.24
N ALA A 9 1.35 -6.64 22.17
CA ALA A 9 2.29 -7.44 22.94
C ALA A 9 2.97 -8.45 22.00
N MET A 10 4.21 -8.85 22.29
CA MET A 10 5.08 -9.60 21.37
C MET A 10 4.69 -11.08 21.20
N PHE A 11 3.41 -11.40 21.12
CA PHE A 11 2.90 -12.75 20.88
C PHE A 11 2.27 -12.81 19.50
N SER A 12 2.71 -13.75 18.65
CA SER A 12 2.28 -13.82 17.26
C SER A 12 2.26 -15.25 16.75
N CYS A 13 1.17 -15.61 16.07
CA CYS A 13 1.08 -16.76 15.15
C CYS A 13 1.57 -18.12 15.72
N SER A 14 1.57 -18.35 17.03
CA SER A 14 2.16 -19.53 17.64
C SER A 14 1.36 -20.03 18.83
N LEU A 15 1.73 -21.21 19.33
CA LEU A 15 1.21 -21.79 20.58
C LEU A 15 2.19 -21.45 21.72
N TYR A 16 1.74 -20.69 22.70
CA TYR A 16 2.57 -20.26 23.82
C TYR A 16 2.29 -21.11 25.08
N PRO A 17 3.31 -21.30 25.95
CA PRO A 17 3.11 -21.87 27.27
C PRO A 17 2.16 -21.03 28.12
N ALA A 18 1.51 -21.68 29.10
CA ALA A 18 0.61 -21.00 30.04
C ALA A 18 0.81 -21.51 31.47
N ASP A 19 2.00 -22.04 31.78
CA ASP A 19 2.38 -22.33 33.15
C ASP A 19 2.71 -21.07 33.92
N ASP A 20 2.66 -21.17 35.26
CA ASP A 20 2.77 -20.03 36.14
C ASP A 20 4.14 -19.33 36.04
N ALA A 21 5.22 -20.08 35.76
CA ALA A 21 6.56 -19.49 35.64
C ALA A 21 6.66 -18.62 34.36
N PHE A 22 6.20 -19.14 33.21
CA PHE A 22 6.17 -18.38 31.97
C PHE A 22 5.26 -17.16 32.08
N LEU A 23 4.07 -17.31 32.65
CA LEU A 23 3.14 -16.19 32.81
C LEU A 23 3.66 -15.10 33.76
N ALA A 24 4.46 -15.46 34.76
CA ALA A 24 5.12 -14.48 35.65
C ALA A 24 6.15 -13.64 34.90
N GLU A 25 6.96 -14.25 34.04
CA GLU A 25 7.90 -13.51 33.16
C GLU A 25 7.16 -12.62 32.15
N VAL A 26 6.10 -13.10 31.53
CA VAL A 26 5.24 -12.29 30.64
C VAL A 26 4.70 -11.07 31.37
N ALA A 27 4.15 -11.25 32.58
CA ALA A 27 3.63 -10.13 33.36
C ALA A 27 4.73 -9.10 33.71
N ALA A 28 5.94 -9.56 34.02
CA ALA A 28 7.06 -8.68 34.32
C ALA A 28 7.48 -7.86 33.09
N GLU A 29 7.63 -8.51 31.93
CA GLU A 29 7.99 -7.87 30.66
C GLU A 29 6.93 -6.86 30.20
N VAL A 30 5.66 -7.26 30.20
CA VAL A 30 4.55 -6.38 29.79
C VAL A 30 4.48 -5.15 30.71
N ARG A 31 4.63 -5.33 32.01
CA ARG A 31 4.62 -4.24 33.00
C ARG A 31 5.75 -3.24 32.76
N ASP A 32 6.96 -3.72 32.46
CA ASP A 32 8.11 -2.89 32.14
C ASP A 32 7.87 -2.08 30.85
N ASN A 33 7.44 -2.75 29.77
CA ASN A 33 7.17 -2.10 28.50
C ASN A 33 6.00 -1.10 28.58
N ALA A 34 4.90 -1.46 29.25
CA ALA A 34 3.77 -0.57 29.45
C ALA A 34 4.20 0.67 30.27
N GLY A 35 4.97 0.48 31.35
CA GLY A 35 5.51 1.57 32.17
C GLY A 35 6.37 2.55 31.37
N ARG A 36 7.15 2.02 30.44
CA ARG A 36 8.04 2.81 29.58
C ARG A 36 7.31 3.55 28.45
N LEU A 37 6.19 3.01 27.93
CA LEU A 37 5.53 3.50 26.71
C LEU A 37 4.24 4.29 26.97
N GLN A 38 3.53 4.07 28.10
CA GLN A 38 2.20 4.66 28.36
C GLN A 38 2.13 6.18 28.30
N HIS A 39 3.24 6.87 28.57
CA HIS A 39 3.28 8.34 28.61
C HIS A 39 3.32 8.99 27.22
N HIS A 40 3.47 8.21 26.15
CA HIS A 40 3.48 8.73 24.80
C HIS A 40 2.05 9.02 24.34
N ALA A 41 1.74 10.28 24.06
CA ALA A 41 0.42 10.70 23.58
C ALA A 41 -0.03 10.06 22.25
N CYS A 42 0.89 9.48 21.49
CA CYS A 42 0.57 8.75 20.25
C CYS A 42 0.07 7.33 20.50
N LEU A 43 0.26 6.74 21.69
CA LEU A 43 -0.20 5.40 22.00
C LEU A 43 -1.73 5.40 22.12
N ALA A 44 -2.39 4.83 21.13
CA ALA A 44 -3.86 4.82 21.03
C ALA A 44 -4.47 3.54 21.60
N LEU A 45 -3.77 2.41 21.48
CA LEU A 45 -4.32 1.08 21.77
C LEU A 45 -3.21 0.11 22.16
N TRP A 46 -3.46 -0.71 23.17
CA TRP A 46 -2.74 -1.93 23.48
C TRP A 46 -3.51 -3.13 22.95
N CYS A 47 -2.84 -4.02 22.24
CA CYS A 47 -3.41 -5.27 21.75
C CYS A 47 -2.68 -6.46 22.38
N GLY A 48 -3.43 -7.49 22.75
CA GLY A 48 -2.90 -8.65 23.47
C GLY A 48 -1.97 -9.53 22.65
N ASP A 49 -2.30 -9.69 21.36
CA ASP A 49 -1.52 -10.55 20.47
C ASP A 49 -1.89 -10.36 19.00
N ASN A 50 -1.05 -10.92 18.12
CA ASN A 50 -1.31 -11.07 16.69
C ASN A 50 -1.66 -12.52 16.37
N GLU A 51 -2.90 -12.78 15.97
CA GLU A 51 -3.37 -14.02 15.34
C GLU A 51 -3.32 -15.30 16.21
N LEU A 52 -3.16 -15.19 17.54
CA LEU A 52 -3.02 -16.37 18.38
C LEU A 52 -4.27 -17.26 18.35
N ILE A 53 -5.45 -16.64 18.37
CA ILE A 53 -6.69 -17.43 18.37
C ILE A 53 -6.92 -18.12 17.02
N GLY A 54 -6.58 -17.45 15.91
CA GLY A 54 -6.59 -18.03 14.57
C GLY A 54 -5.57 -19.15 14.43
N ALA A 55 -4.38 -18.98 15.01
CA ALA A 55 -3.30 -19.96 14.98
C ALA A 55 -3.68 -21.31 15.63
N LEU A 56 -4.69 -21.34 16.49
CA LEU A 56 -5.22 -22.60 17.04
C LEU A 56 -5.77 -23.55 15.96
N THR A 57 -6.02 -23.05 14.76
CA THR A 57 -6.47 -23.85 13.62
C THR A 57 -5.31 -24.35 12.74
N TRP A 58 -4.06 -23.91 12.98
CA TRP A 58 -2.92 -24.21 12.11
C TRP A 58 -2.07 -25.38 12.58
N TYR A 59 -2.05 -25.65 13.88
CA TYR A 59 -1.20 -26.66 14.48
C TYR A 59 -1.98 -27.92 14.78
N GLU A 60 -1.42 -29.07 14.46
CA GLU A 60 -2.07 -30.37 14.68
C GLU A 60 -2.44 -30.59 16.14
N GLU A 61 -1.58 -30.16 17.07
CA GLU A 61 -1.79 -30.29 18.51
C GLU A 61 -3.00 -29.48 18.98
N SER A 62 -3.14 -28.23 18.54
CA SER A 62 -4.26 -27.37 18.94
C SER A 62 -5.57 -27.77 18.25
N VAL A 63 -5.51 -28.27 17.01
CA VAL A 63 -6.69 -28.83 16.33
C VAL A 63 -7.22 -30.06 17.06
N ARG A 64 -6.31 -30.94 17.55
CA ARG A 64 -6.67 -32.18 18.26
C ARG A 64 -7.19 -31.93 19.69
N ASP A 65 -6.67 -30.91 20.40
CA ASP A 65 -7.02 -30.61 21.80
C ASP A 65 -7.31 -29.09 21.94
N ARG A 66 -8.31 -28.62 21.22
CA ARG A 66 -8.64 -27.20 21.13
C ARG A 66 -8.91 -26.57 22.50
N ASP A 67 -9.64 -27.23 23.34
CA ASP A 67 -10.04 -26.68 24.65
C ASP A 67 -8.83 -26.38 25.53
N ARG A 68 -7.83 -27.25 25.55
CA ARG A 68 -6.58 -27.05 26.28
C ARG A 68 -5.84 -25.80 25.80
N TYR A 69 -5.68 -25.65 24.48
CA TYR A 69 -4.95 -24.53 23.89
C TYR A 69 -5.74 -23.24 23.98
N LEU A 70 -7.05 -23.30 23.93
CA LEU A 70 -7.91 -22.13 24.13
C LEU A 70 -7.81 -21.61 25.58
N VAL A 71 -7.79 -22.51 26.58
CA VAL A 71 -7.56 -22.15 27.99
C VAL A 71 -6.17 -21.56 28.18
N ALA A 72 -5.14 -22.09 27.52
CA ALA A 72 -3.78 -21.57 27.58
C ALA A 72 -3.74 -20.15 26.99
N TYR A 73 -4.37 -19.93 25.84
CA TYR A 73 -4.53 -18.62 25.22
C TYR A 73 -5.24 -17.62 26.15
N ASP A 74 -6.40 -17.97 26.71
CA ASP A 74 -7.16 -17.09 27.59
C ASP A 74 -6.36 -16.69 28.85
N ARG A 75 -5.62 -17.64 29.43
CA ARG A 75 -4.72 -17.35 30.56
C ARG A 75 -3.64 -16.34 30.20
N LEU A 76 -2.96 -16.53 29.07
CA LEU A 76 -1.93 -15.61 28.58
C LEU A 76 -2.52 -14.22 28.35
N ASN A 77 -3.62 -14.12 27.60
CA ASN A 77 -4.25 -12.86 27.25
C ASN A 77 -4.70 -12.06 28.50
N ARG A 78 -5.29 -12.73 29.49
CA ARG A 78 -5.67 -12.11 30.77
C ARG A 78 -4.46 -11.61 31.58
N VAL A 79 -3.34 -12.31 31.56
CA VAL A 79 -2.12 -11.89 32.24
C VAL A 79 -1.55 -10.65 31.57
N VAL A 80 -1.55 -10.59 30.23
CA VAL A 80 -1.11 -9.42 29.47
C VAL A 80 -2.00 -8.22 29.77
N GLU A 81 -3.33 -8.38 29.70
CA GLU A 81 -4.27 -7.29 30.04
C GLU A 81 -4.08 -6.80 31.47
N ALA A 82 -3.99 -7.72 32.45
CA ALA A 82 -3.81 -7.34 33.85
C ALA A 82 -2.52 -6.55 34.06
N ALA A 83 -1.41 -6.96 33.44
CA ALA A 83 -0.12 -6.27 33.56
C ALA A 83 -0.14 -4.86 32.93
N VAL A 84 -0.83 -4.68 31.78
CA VAL A 84 -1.05 -3.34 31.18
C VAL A 84 -1.88 -2.47 32.14
N ARG A 85 -2.99 -3.01 32.69
CA ARG A 85 -3.89 -2.25 33.57
C ARG A 85 -3.32 -1.97 34.96
N GLU A 86 -2.35 -2.72 35.43
CA GLU A 86 -1.57 -2.39 36.64
C GLU A 86 -0.79 -1.09 36.46
N VAL A 87 -0.34 -0.81 35.26
CA VAL A 87 0.42 0.41 34.91
C VAL A 87 -0.50 1.55 34.53
N ASP A 88 -1.51 1.29 33.69
CA ASP A 88 -2.51 2.24 33.25
C ASP A 88 -3.91 1.61 33.30
N ALA A 89 -4.65 1.90 34.35
CA ALA A 89 -6.00 1.36 34.58
C ALA A 89 -7.02 1.80 33.52
N GLN A 90 -6.72 2.87 32.76
CA GLN A 90 -7.57 3.42 31.69
C GLN A 90 -7.08 3.08 30.28
N ALA A 91 -6.06 2.23 30.15
CA ALA A 91 -5.52 1.82 28.87
C ALA A 91 -6.63 1.30 27.94
N ASN A 92 -6.64 1.80 26.71
CA ASN A 92 -7.44 1.17 25.65
C ASN A 92 -6.86 -0.20 25.38
N TRP A 93 -7.67 -1.23 25.50
CA TRP A 93 -7.28 -2.62 25.35
C TRP A 93 -8.08 -3.32 24.25
N TRP A 94 -7.38 -4.06 23.41
CA TRP A 94 -7.95 -4.96 22.43
C TRP A 94 -7.37 -6.38 22.62
N PRO A 95 -8.19 -7.45 22.69
CA PRO A 95 -7.70 -8.74 23.16
C PRO A 95 -6.76 -9.43 22.17
N SER A 96 -7.03 -9.34 20.89
CA SER A 96 -6.27 -9.99 19.82
C SER A 96 -6.49 -9.25 18.50
N SER A 97 -5.60 -9.35 17.56
CA SER A 97 -5.78 -8.89 16.19
C SER A 97 -5.58 -10.06 15.22
N PRO A 98 -6.59 -10.46 14.41
CA PRO A 98 -7.95 -9.91 14.36
C PRO A 98 -8.84 -10.43 15.48
N SER A 99 -9.87 -9.63 15.82
CA SER A 99 -10.89 -10.06 16.78
C SER A 99 -12.21 -9.33 16.53
N PRO A 100 -13.37 -10.00 16.63
CA PRO A 100 -14.67 -9.32 16.62
C PRO A 100 -15.00 -8.65 17.97
N GLY A 101 -14.18 -8.83 19.00
CA GLY A 101 -14.35 -8.20 20.31
C GLY A 101 -13.93 -9.09 21.48
N PRO A 102 -13.97 -8.54 22.72
CA PRO A 102 -13.63 -9.27 23.92
C PRO A 102 -14.47 -10.54 24.10
N LEU A 103 -13.85 -11.61 24.64
CA LEU A 103 -14.46 -12.92 24.85
C LEU A 103 -14.94 -13.63 23.58
N SER A 104 -14.47 -13.22 22.41
CA SER A 104 -14.68 -13.92 21.16
C SER A 104 -13.52 -14.90 20.93
N PHE A 105 -13.84 -16.18 20.80
CA PHE A 105 -12.85 -17.27 20.64
C PHE A 105 -13.06 -18.03 19.32
N GLY A 106 -13.82 -17.45 18.39
CA GLY A 106 -14.03 -17.96 17.04
C GLY A 106 -12.93 -17.54 16.07
N ASP A 107 -12.98 -18.13 14.88
CA ASP A 107 -12.19 -17.67 13.75
C ASP A 107 -12.70 -16.29 13.31
N ALA A 108 -11.84 -15.30 13.33
CA ALA A 108 -12.15 -13.92 12.98
C ALA A 108 -11.54 -13.46 11.65
N TRP A 109 -10.89 -14.36 10.89
CA TRP A 109 -10.18 -14.01 9.66
C TRP A 109 -11.05 -13.31 8.62
N HIS A 110 -12.28 -13.77 8.46
CA HIS A 110 -13.20 -13.31 7.43
C HIS A 110 -14.47 -12.67 8.02
N ASP A 111 -14.49 -12.38 9.32
CA ASP A 111 -15.61 -11.70 9.96
C ASP A 111 -15.45 -10.18 9.79
N ASP A 112 -16.25 -9.62 8.90
CA ASP A 112 -16.29 -8.16 8.63
C ASP A 112 -17.41 -7.43 9.39
N SER A 113 -18.14 -8.14 10.26
CA SER A 113 -19.30 -7.59 10.96
C SER A 113 -18.94 -6.69 12.15
N SER A 114 -17.84 -6.98 12.83
CA SER A 114 -17.41 -6.27 14.05
C SER A 114 -15.90 -6.37 14.28
N GLY A 115 -15.37 -5.44 15.10
CA GLY A 115 -13.98 -5.44 15.48
C GLY A 115 -13.05 -5.11 14.32
N ASP A 116 -11.93 -5.82 14.28
CA ASP A 116 -10.93 -5.72 13.22
C ASP A 116 -10.79 -7.04 12.45
N MET A 117 -10.23 -6.94 11.25
CA MET A 117 -10.13 -8.05 10.30
C MET A 117 -8.73 -8.11 9.70
N HIS A 118 -8.18 -9.34 9.56
CA HIS A 118 -7.03 -9.63 8.72
C HIS A 118 -7.51 -10.26 7.40
N PHE A 119 -7.22 -9.64 6.26
CA PHE A 119 -7.72 -10.11 4.97
C PHE A 119 -6.58 -10.55 4.05
N TRP A 120 -6.30 -11.86 4.08
CA TRP A 120 -5.19 -12.47 3.36
C TRP A 120 -5.58 -13.30 2.14
N SER A 121 -6.87 -13.46 1.82
CA SER A 121 -7.34 -14.34 0.74
C SER A 121 -6.76 -13.97 -0.61
N VAL A 122 -6.55 -12.67 -0.90
CA VAL A 122 -5.95 -12.25 -2.18
C VAL A 122 -4.49 -12.72 -2.28
N TRP A 123 -3.73 -12.69 -1.19
CA TRP A 123 -2.35 -13.18 -1.19
C TRP A 123 -2.25 -14.69 -0.96
N HIS A 124 -2.80 -15.22 0.13
CA HIS A 124 -2.59 -16.62 0.53
C HIS A 124 -3.42 -17.61 -0.27
N GLU A 125 -4.65 -17.28 -0.65
CA GLU A 125 -5.53 -18.15 -1.43
C GLU A 125 -5.45 -17.87 -2.95
N GLY A 126 -4.65 -16.90 -3.37
CA GLY A 126 -4.48 -16.56 -4.77
C GLY A 126 -5.75 -16.00 -5.42
N ARG A 127 -6.60 -15.30 -4.68
CA ARG A 127 -7.77 -14.63 -5.23
C ARG A 127 -7.38 -13.44 -6.10
N ASN A 128 -8.29 -13.01 -6.97
CA ASN A 128 -8.14 -11.80 -7.78
C ASN A 128 -8.21 -10.54 -6.89
N PHE A 129 -7.69 -9.41 -7.37
CA PHE A 129 -7.72 -8.14 -6.62
C PHE A 129 -9.14 -7.67 -6.36
N GLU A 130 -10.09 -7.96 -7.24
CA GLU A 130 -11.51 -7.64 -7.08
C GLU A 130 -12.11 -8.25 -5.83
N HIS A 131 -11.53 -9.35 -5.33
CA HIS A 131 -11.96 -10.02 -4.09
C HIS A 131 -11.84 -9.15 -2.84
N TYR A 132 -10.99 -8.11 -2.85
CA TYR A 132 -11.00 -7.10 -1.79
C TYR A 132 -12.34 -6.36 -1.66
N ARG A 133 -13.17 -6.35 -2.71
CA ARG A 133 -14.49 -5.70 -2.70
C ARG A 133 -15.62 -6.62 -2.18
N ASP A 134 -15.34 -7.89 -1.95
CA ASP A 134 -16.31 -8.84 -1.43
C ASP A 134 -16.50 -8.72 0.09
N VAL A 135 -15.59 -8.02 0.77
CA VAL A 135 -15.62 -7.81 2.23
C VAL A 135 -15.74 -6.33 2.57
N LYS A 136 -16.41 -6.02 3.68
CA LYS A 136 -16.67 -4.66 4.17
C LYS A 136 -16.23 -4.53 5.63
N PRO A 137 -14.91 -4.58 5.92
CA PRO A 137 -14.43 -4.56 7.29
C PRO A 137 -14.79 -3.25 8.00
N ARG A 138 -14.99 -3.33 9.32
CA ARG A 138 -15.08 -2.16 10.18
C ARG A 138 -13.72 -1.47 10.31
N PHE A 139 -12.67 -2.28 10.37
CA PHE A 139 -11.27 -1.91 10.36
C PHE A 139 -10.46 -3.09 9.81
N CYS A 140 -9.70 -2.91 8.74
CA CYS A 140 -8.82 -3.94 8.24
C CYS A 140 -7.41 -3.70 8.79
N SER A 141 -7.07 -4.39 9.87
CA SER A 141 -5.82 -4.19 10.61
C SER A 141 -4.63 -4.88 9.98
N GLU A 142 -4.88 -5.84 9.07
CA GLU A 142 -3.81 -6.47 8.31
C GLU A 142 -4.29 -6.99 6.96
N PHE A 143 -3.57 -6.63 5.91
CA PHE A 143 -3.69 -7.14 4.56
C PHE A 143 -2.43 -6.75 3.77
N GLY A 144 -2.10 -7.49 2.73
CA GLY A 144 -0.89 -7.19 1.99
C GLY A 144 -0.78 -7.96 0.68
N PHE A 145 0.20 -7.56 -0.12
CA PHE A 145 0.63 -8.24 -1.34
C PHE A 145 2.13 -8.08 -1.51
N GLN A 146 2.84 -9.12 -1.98
CA GLN A 146 4.30 -9.03 -2.12
C GLN A 146 4.73 -8.43 -3.45
N SER A 147 5.92 -7.82 -3.42
CA SER A 147 6.71 -7.53 -4.61
C SER A 147 8.21 -7.71 -4.32
N TYR A 148 8.98 -7.78 -5.39
CA TYR A 148 10.44 -7.70 -5.28
C TYR A 148 10.87 -6.33 -4.76
N PRO A 149 12.00 -6.26 -4.02
CA PRO A 149 12.61 -4.98 -3.69
C PRO A 149 13.18 -4.32 -4.95
N SER A 150 13.53 -3.05 -4.86
CA SER A 150 14.10 -2.31 -6.00
C SER A 150 15.42 -2.93 -6.45
N MET A 151 15.76 -2.76 -7.73
CA MET A 151 17.00 -3.32 -8.30
C MET A 151 18.27 -2.85 -7.56
N SER A 152 18.26 -1.64 -6.99
CA SER A 152 19.35 -1.14 -6.14
C SER A 152 19.59 -2.01 -4.90
N VAL A 153 18.50 -2.53 -4.30
CA VAL A 153 18.57 -3.45 -3.16
C VAL A 153 18.98 -4.86 -3.61
N ILE A 154 18.41 -5.36 -4.71
CA ILE A 154 18.74 -6.70 -5.25
C ILE A 154 20.25 -6.82 -5.54
N ARG A 155 20.86 -5.80 -6.15
CA ARG A 155 22.29 -5.76 -6.45
C ARG A 155 23.21 -5.80 -5.23
N ARG A 156 22.67 -5.61 -4.01
CA ARG A 156 23.44 -5.71 -2.75
C ARG A 156 23.63 -7.16 -2.30
N PHE A 157 22.77 -8.10 -2.76
CA PHE A 157 22.82 -9.49 -2.32
C PHE A 157 22.89 -10.51 -3.47
N ALA A 158 22.68 -10.12 -4.73
CA ALA A 158 22.67 -11.01 -5.87
C ALA A 158 23.59 -10.52 -6.98
N HIS A 159 24.31 -11.47 -7.61
CA HIS A 159 25.09 -11.22 -8.82
C HIS A 159 24.16 -11.20 -10.05
N PRO A 160 24.49 -10.47 -11.14
CA PRO A 160 23.68 -10.46 -12.36
C PRO A 160 23.37 -11.85 -12.95
N ASP A 161 24.24 -12.83 -12.78
CA ASP A 161 24.01 -14.22 -13.23
C ASP A 161 22.85 -14.89 -12.47
N ASP A 162 22.50 -14.37 -11.29
CA ASP A 162 21.39 -14.83 -10.44
C ASP A 162 20.10 -14.03 -10.63
N PHE A 163 20.02 -13.13 -11.62
CA PHE A 163 18.80 -12.37 -11.91
C PHE A 163 17.75 -13.27 -12.56
N ASN A 164 17.24 -14.17 -11.74
CA ASN A 164 16.22 -15.16 -12.10
C ASN A 164 15.37 -15.46 -10.87
N ILE A 165 14.05 -15.43 -11.02
CA ILE A 165 13.10 -15.62 -9.92
C ILE A 165 13.20 -16.99 -9.23
N ALA A 166 13.80 -17.99 -9.90
CA ALA A 166 14.05 -19.33 -9.38
C ALA A 166 15.51 -19.54 -8.96
N ALA A 167 16.36 -18.50 -8.97
CA ALA A 167 17.72 -18.62 -8.47
C ALA A 167 17.73 -18.88 -6.96
N PRO A 168 18.59 -19.76 -6.42
CA PRO A 168 18.63 -20.07 -5.00
C PRO A 168 18.76 -18.85 -4.08
N VAL A 169 19.52 -17.84 -4.50
CA VAL A 169 19.65 -16.58 -3.76
C VAL A 169 18.32 -15.82 -3.71
N MET A 170 17.52 -15.82 -4.79
CA MET A 170 16.22 -15.17 -4.81
C MET A 170 15.19 -15.94 -3.96
N GLU A 171 15.28 -17.25 -3.89
CA GLU A 171 14.44 -18.06 -2.99
C GLU A 171 14.84 -17.86 -1.52
N SER A 172 16.12 -17.73 -1.21
CA SER A 172 16.59 -17.46 0.15
C SER A 172 16.24 -16.06 0.62
N HIS A 173 16.12 -15.09 -0.30
CA HIS A 173 15.66 -13.71 -0.04
C HIS A 173 14.16 -13.53 -0.32
N GLN A 174 13.34 -14.55 0.02
CA GLN A 174 11.88 -14.51 -0.10
C GLN A 174 11.24 -14.80 1.27
N LYS A 175 10.49 -13.84 1.80
CA LYS A 175 9.86 -13.97 3.12
C LYS A 175 8.74 -15.03 3.21
N ASN A 176 8.16 -15.39 2.08
CA ASN A 176 7.04 -16.33 2.03
C ASN A 176 7.37 -17.56 1.16
N VAL A 177 7.28 -18.74 1.72
CA VAL A 177 7.50 -19.99 0.96
C VAL A 177 6.58 -20.01 -0.26
N GLY A 178 7.15 -20.20 -1.45
CA GLY A 178 6.44 -20.16 -2.73
C GLY A 178 6.02 -18.76 -3.19
N GLY A 179 6.44 -17.68 -2.52
CA GLY A 179 6.06 -16.30 -2.84
C GLY A 179 6.47 -15.87 -4.24
N ASN A 180 7.63 -16.30 -4.75
CA ASN A 180 8.07 -15.99 -6.12
C ASN A 180 7.09 -16.55 -7.16
N ALA A 181 6.67 -17.81 -7.00
CA ALA A 181 5.69 -18.43 -7.89
C ALA A 181 4.33 -17.74 -7.81
N ARG A 182 3.90 -17.35 -6.60
CA ARG A 182 2.62 -16.65 -6.39
C ARG A 182 2.60 -15.26 -7.03
N ILE A 183 3.69 -14.52 -6.94
CA ILE A 183 3.85 -13.24 -7.66
C ILE A 183 3.72 -13.46 -9.17
N ALA A 184 4.44 -14.45 -9.72
CA ALA A 184 4.40 -14.76 -11.15
C ALA A 184 3.01 -15.22 -11.62
N GLU A 185 2.37 -16.11 -10.85
CA GLU A 185 1.00 -16.59 -11.16
C GLU A 185 -0.01 -15.44 -11.21
N THR A 186 0.03 -14.53 -10.23
CA THR A 186 -0.86 -13.37 -10.23
C THR A 186 -0.55 -12.44 -11.40
N MET A 187 0.72 -12.27 -11.76
CA MET A 187 1.15 -11.43 -12.88
C MET A 187 0.52 -11.90 -14.20
N PHE A 188 0.41 -13.19 -14.44
CA PHE A 188 -0.28 -13.74 -15.61
C PHE A 188 -1.77 -13.35 -15.72
N ARG A 189 -2.41 -13.01 -14.61
CA ARG A 189 -3.82 -12.61 -14.63
C ARG A 189 -4.01 -11.19 -15.13
N TYR A 190 -3.10 -10.28 -14.74
CA TYR A 190 -3.27 -8.83 -14.94
C TYR A 190 -2.39 -8.23 -16.02
N PHE A 191 -1.22 -8.82 -16.29
CA PHE A 191 -0.22 -8.27 -17.19
C PHE A 191 0.20 -9.29 -18.26
N ARG A 192 0.73 -8.80 -19.37
CA ARG A 192 1.61 -9.62 -20.21
C ARG A 192 2.89 -9.87 -19.40
N PHE A 193 3.44 -11.07 -19.51
CA PHE A 193 4.61 -11.43 -18.73
C PHE A 193 5.83 -10.63 -19.21
N PRO A 194 6.60 -10.03 -18.28
CA PRO A 194 7.78 -9.24 -18.61
C PRO A 194 8.90 -10.10 -19.21
N VAL A 195 9.77 -9.48 -19.99
CA VAL A 195 10.81 -10.19 -20.75
C VAL A 195 12.11 -10.31 -19.96
N THR A 196 12.49 -9.26 -19.23
CA THR A 196 13.73 -9.20 -18.43
C THR A 196 13.42 -9.36 -16.95
N PHE A 197 14.45 -9.70 -16.16
CA PHE A 197 14.31 -9.77 -14.71
C PHE A 197 13.99 -8.39 -14.10
N GLU A 198 14.62 -7.33 -14.60
CA GLU A 198 14.37 -5.96 -14.14
C GLU A 198 12.93 -5.52 -14.43
N ASP A 199 12.39 -5.92 -15.60
CA ASP A 199 11.00 -5.65 -15.94
C ASP A 199 10.06 -6.47 -15.04
N PHE A 200 10.44 -7.70 -14.68
CA PHE A 200 9.69 -8.51 -13.72
C PHE A 200 9.65 -7.83 -12.33
N VAL A 201 10.79 -7.31 -11.85
CA VAL A 201 10.85 -6.55 -10.61
C VAL A 201 9.92 -5.34 -10.66
N TYR A 202 10.00 -4.53 -11.71
CA TYR A 202 9.13 -3.38 -11.91
C TYR A 202 7.64 -3.77 -11.93
N VAL A 203 7.26 -4.75 -12.76
CA VAL A 203 5.85 -5.17 -12.85
C VAL A 203 5.36 -5.79 -11.55
N SER A 204 6.22 -6.47 -10.77
CA SER A 204 5.86 -6.97 -9.44
C SER A 204 5.49 -5.85 -8.48
N GLN A 205 6.21 -4.72 -8.53
CA GLN A 205 5.90 -3.53 -7.72
C GLN A 205 4.61 -2.82 -8.18
N VAL A 206 4.37 -2.74 -9.50
CA VAL A 206 3.08 -2.25 -10.04
C VAL A 206 1.93 -3.14 -9.57
N GLN A 207 2.11 -4.45 -9.63
CA GLN A 207 1.13 -5.45 -9.19
C GLN A 207 0.80 -5.31 -7.70
N GLN A 208 1.82 -5.19 -6.84
CA GLN A 208 1.64 -4.92 -5.42
C GLN A 208 0.84 -3.64 -5.20
N ALA A 209 1.23 -2.57 -5.89
CA ALA A 209 0.57 -1.27 -5.76
C ALA A 209 -0.91 -1.32 -6.19
N LEU A 210 -1.23 -2.02 -7.29
CA LEU A 210 -2.61 -2.22 -7.74
C LEU A 210 -3.46 -3.04 -6.77
N ALA A 211 -2.91 -4.11 -6.20
CA ALA A 211 -3.59 -4.93 -5.21
C ALA A 211 -4.03 -4.07 -4.01
N ILE A 212 -3.09 -3.35 -3.42
CA ILE A 212 -3.32 -2.51 -2.24
C ILE A 212 -4.21 -1.30 -2.57
N HIS A 213 -3.99 -0.66 -3.74
CA HIS A 213 -4.86 0.42 -4.22
C HIS A 213 -6.32 -0.03 -4.31
N THR A 214 -6.58 -1.22 -4.88
CA THR A 214 -7.93 -1.77 -5.01
C THR A 214 -8.61 -1.94 -3.65
N ALA A 215 -7.89 -2.44 -2.65
CA ALA A 215 -8.39 -2.61 -1.29
C ALA A 215 -8.70 -1.26 -0.63
N VAL A 216 -7.69 -0.39 -0.53
CA VAL A 216 -7.78 0.85 0.26
C VAL A 216 -8.78 1.82 -0.32
N THR A 217 -8.80 2.02 -1.65
CA THR A 217 -9.76 2.95 -2.27
C THR A 217 -11.20 2.50 -2.10
N PHE A 218 -11.46 1.19 -2.17
CA PHE A 218 -12.78 0.64 -1.90
C PHE A 218 -13.16 0.79 -0.43
N TRP A 219 -12.33 0.35 0.51
CA TRP A 219 -12.68 0.39 1.93
C TRP A 219 -12.82 1.81 2.47
N ARG A 220 -11.98 2.76 2.01
CA ARG A 220 -12.15 4.18 2.33
C ARG A 220 -13.49 4.75 1.85
N SER A 221 -13.99 4.27 0.70
CA SER A 221 -15.29 4.69 0.17
C SER A 221 -16.49 4.19 1.00
N LEU A 222 -16.27 3.27 1.93
CA LEU A 222 -17.31 2.72 2.80
C LEU A 222 -17.55 3.52 4.09
N LYS A 223 -16.88 4.65 4.29
CA LYS A 223 -17.10 5.47 5.49
C LYS A 223 -18.57 5.87 5.66
N PRO A 224 -19.09 5.89 6.89
CA PRO A 224 -18.44 5.65 8.18
C PRO A 224 -18.38 4.16 8.59
N HIS A 225 -18.66 3.21 7.70
CA HIS A 225 -18.62 1.79 8.05
C HIS A 225 -17.17 1.32 8.29
N CYS A 226 -16.28 1.50 7.31
CA CYS A 226 -14.85 1.22 7.45
C CYS A 226 -14.10 2.49 7.85
N MET A 227 -13.48 2.47 9.04
CA MET A 227 -12.80 3.64 9.59
C MET A 227 -11.28 3.56 9.59
N GLY A 228 -10.70 2.47 9.09
CA GLY A 228 -9.24 2.37 8.98
C GLY A 228 -8.74 1.12 8.30
N THR A 229 -7.49 1.23 7.83
CA THR A 229 -6.75 0.14 7.22
C THR A 229 -5.27 0.23 7.60
N LEU A 230 -4.64 -0.90 7.91
CA LEU A 230 -3.20 -1.00 8.16
C LEU A 230 -2.60 -2.03 7.20
N ILE A 231 -1.64 -1.60 6.41
CA ILE A 231 -0.98 -2.46 5.41
C ILE A 231 0.11 -3.28 6.09
N TRP A 232 0.09 -4.58 5.93
CA TRP A 232 1.24 -5.43 6.16
C TRP A 232 2.07 -5.49 4.88
N GLN A 233 3.29 -4.85 4.83
CA GLN A 233 3.92 -4.17 5.94
C GLN A 233 4.60 -2.86 5.47
N LEU A 234 5.08 -2.05 6.42
CA LEU A 234 5.73 -0.78 6.07
C LEU A 234 7.12 -1.00 5.48
N ASN A 235 8.01 -1.74 6.19
CA ASN A 235 9.43 -1.87 5.85
C ASN A 235 9.98 -3.26 6.17
N ASP A 236 11.22 -3.50 5.76
CA ASP A 236 11.96 -4.73 5.98
C ASP A 236 13.15 -4.55 6.92
N THR A 237 13.49 -5.64 7.65
CA THR A 237 14.66 -5.70 8.55
C THR A 237 15.92 -6.23 7.86
N TRP A 238 15.80 -6.74 6.65
CA TRP A 238 16.88 -7.24 5.80
C TRP A 238 16.47 -7.15 4.32
N PRO A 239 17.40 -7.18 3.35
CA PRO A 239 17.06 -7.08 1.93
C PRO A 239 16.33 -8.34 1.45
N VAL A 240 15.04 -8.22 1.14
CA VAL A 240 14.17 -9.38 0.90
C VAL A 240 12.98 -9.03 -0.01
N CYS A 241 12.46 -10.02 -0.73
CA CYS A 241 11.15 -9.95 -1.36
C CYS A 241 10.06 -10.11 -0.29
N SER A 242 9.15 -9.13 -0.18
CA SER A 242 8.19 -9.05 0.91
C SER A 242 6.97 -8.20 0.57
N TRP A 243 6.09 -8.03 1.54
CA TRP A 243 4.92 -7.14 1.48
C TRP A 243 5.26 -5.67 1.75
N ALA A 244 6.50 -5.36 2.11
CA ALA A 244 6.91 -4.01 2.48
C ALA A 244 6.68 -2.99 1.37
N SER A 245 6.30 -1.77 1.74
CA SER A 245 6.23 -0.61 0.84
C SER A 245 7.54 0.17 0.78
N LEU A 246 8.38 0.04 1.81
CA LEU A 246 9.73 0.58 1.88
C LEU A 246 10.75 -0.56 1.77
N ASP A 247 11.72 -0.39 0.90
CA ASP A 247 12.87 -1.31 0.79
C ASP A 247 13.74 -1.29 2.05
N HIS A 248 14.52 -2.35 2.26
CA HIS A 248 15.59 -2.33 3.25
C HIS A 248 16.59 -1.19 3.00
N GLY A 249 16.69 -0.28 3.96
CA GLY A 249 17.45 0.96 3.83
C GLY A 249 16.59 2.19 3.54
N GLY A 250 15.26 2.05 3.45
CA GLY A 250 14.32 3.16 3.39
C GLY A 250 13.98 3.66 1.99
N GLY A 251 14.43 2.98 0.93
CA GLY A 251 14.01 3.28 -0.44
C GLY A 251 12.51 3.06 -0.64
N TRP A 252 11.87 3.90 -1.43
CA TRP A 252 10.43 3.78 -1.70
C TRP A 252 10.17 2.85 -2.87
N LYS A 253 9.42 1.77 -2.63
CA LYS A 253 8.83 0.96 -3.70
C LYS A 253 7.64 1.69 -4.33
N LEU A 254 7.19 1.27 -5.52
CA LEU A 254 6.08 1.94 -6.22
C LEU A 254 4.80 2.00 -5.39
N LEU A 255 4.54 0.97 -4.57
CA LEU A 255 3.43 0.99 -3.61
C LEU A 255 3.46 2.22 -2.70
N HIS A 256 4.64 2.66 -2.21
CA HIS A 256 4.71 3.76 -1.25
C HIS A 256 4.30 5.11 -1.87
N TYR A 257 4.63 5.32 -3.17
CA TYR A 257 4.16 6.49 -3.92
C TYR A 257 2.65 6.47 -4.15
N LEU A 258 2.08 5.30 -4.51
CA LEU A 258 0.63 5.17 -4.63
C LEU A 258 -0.06 5.34 -3.28
N ALA A 259 0.51 4.77 -2.19
CA ALA A 259 -0.02 4.90 -0.85
C ALA A 259 -0.12 6.37 -0.41
N ARG A 260 0.89 7.19 -0.70
CA ARG A 260 0.82 8.63 -0.45
C ARG A 260 -0.39 9.27 -1.14
N ARG A 261 -0.76 8.82 -2.34
CA ARG A 261 -1.93 9.34 -3.09
C ARG A 261 -3.24 8.80 -2.54
N PHE A 262 -3.39 7.48 -2.40
CA PHE A 262 -4.67 6.90 -1.99
C PHE A 262 -4.94 7.01 -0.47
N TYR A 263 -3.95 7.39 0.35
CA TYR A 263 -4.12 7.79 1.75
C TYR A 263 -4.13 9.30 1.97
N ALA A 264 -4.09 10.11 0.91
CA ALA A 264 -4.25 11.54 1.06
C ALA A 264 -5.54 11.86 1.84
N PRO A 265 -5.55 12.88 2.71
CA PRO A 265 -6.73 13.22 3.50
C PRO A 265 -7.98 13.44 2.65
N VAL A 266 -7.83 14.09 1.50
CA VAL A 266 -8.89 14.23 0.51
C VAL A 266 -8.55 13.38 -0.71
N HIS A 267 -9.47 12.48 -1.09
CA HIS A 267 -9.27 11.54 -2.18
C HIS A 267 -10.59 11.26 -2.90
N VAL A 268 -10.52 10.94 -4.18
CA VAL A 268 -11.66 10.40 -4.94
C VAL A 268 -11.33 8.98 -5.35
N SER A 269 -12.21 8.04 -5.06
CA SER A 269 -12.08 6.64 -5.47
C SER A 269 -13.11 6.29 -6.54
N ALA A 270 -12.78 5.33 -7.39
CA ALA A 270 -13.71 4.75 -8.36
C ALA A 270 -13.94 3.27 -8.06
N THR A 271 -15.20 2.86 -8.08
CA THR A 271 -15.60 1.45 -7.92
C THR A 271 -16.49 1.02 -9.09
N PRO A 272 -16.28 -0.17 -9.67
CA PRO A 272 -17.19 -0.71 -10.68
C PRO A 272 -18.63 -0.78 -10.13
N GLN A 273 -19.59 -0.35 -10.91
CA GLN A 273 -21.02 -0.46 -10.60
C GLN A 273 -21.82 -0.57 -11.88
N ASP A 274 -22.68 -1.58 -11.98
CA ASP A 274 -23.48 -1.88 -13.17
C ASP A 274 -22.58 -1.91 -14.43
N ASP A 275 -22.91 -1.14 -15.46
CA ASP A 275 -22.13 -1.05 -16.71
C ASP A 275 -21.03 0.03 -16.66
N GLY A 276 -20.83 0.71 -15.51
CA GLY A 276 -19.89 1.84 -15.39
C GLY A 276 -19.15 1.88 -14.07
N PHE A 277 -18.95 3.08 -13.56
CA PHE A 277 -18.20 3.32 -12.32
C PHE A 277 -18.88 4.35 -11.45
N ARG A 278 -18.84 4.11 -10.15
CA ARG A 278 -19.20 5.10 -9.13
C ARG A 278 -17.94 5.78 -8.63
N LEU A 279 -17.90 7.11 -8.70
CA LEU A 279 -16.89 7.91 -8.05
C LEU A 279 -17.41 8.34 -6.67
N THR A 280 -16.58 8.15 -5.65
CA THR A 280 -16.86 8.50 -4.27
C THR A 280 -15.75 9.41 -3.76
N ALA A 281 -16.12 10.63 -3.34
CA ALA A 281 -15.20 11.55 -2.69
C ALA A 281 -15.10 11.23 -1.19
N VAL A 282 -13.89 11.24 -0.67
CA VAL A 282 -13.55 10.94 0.74
C VAL A 282 -12.83 12.14 1.32
N ASN A 283 -13.27 12.60 2.49
CA ASN A 283 -12.65 13.69 3.23
C ASN A 283 -12.29 13.22 4.66
N ASP A 284 -11.00 13.08 4.94
CA ASP A 284 -10.43 12.79 6.27
C ASP A 284 -9.76 14.02 6.89
N SER A 285 -9.88 15.20 6.25
CA SER A 285 -9.35 16.45 6.81
C SER A 285 -10.23 16.98 7.95
N ALA A 286 -9.70 17.96 8.67
CA ALA A 286 -10.38 18.58 9.81
C ALA A 286 -11.42 19.66 9.41
N ALA A 287 -11.68 19.86 8.10
CA ALA A 287 -12.63 20.84 7.59
C ALA A 287 -13.45 20.26 6.43
N PRO A 288 -14.69 20.74 6.19
CA PRO A 288 -15.41 20.44 4.96
C PRO A 288 -14.64 20.94 3.75
N VAL A 289 -14.75 20.25 2.61
CA VAL A 289 -14.11 20.62 1.36
C VAL A 289 -15.11 20.65 0.21
N THR A 290 -14.95 21.61 -0.69
CA THR A 290 -15.68 21.66 -1.97
C THR A 290 -14.79 21.15 -3.07
N LEU A 291 -15.16 20.08 -3.76
CA LEU A 291 -14.37 19.49 -4.83
C LEU A 291 -15.07 19.64 -6.18
N THR A 292 -14.35 20.08 -7.19
CA THR A 292 -14.72 19.88 -8.60
C THR A 292 -14.04 18.63 -9.10
N ILE A 293 -14.82 17.64 -9.52
CA ILE A 293 -14.39 16.31 -9.93
C ILE A 293 -14.74 16.12 -11.39
N ARG A 294 -13.76 15.71 -12.21
CA ARG A 294 -13.95 15.39 -13.63
C ARG A 294 -13.64 13.90 -13.86
N ALA A 295 -14.49 13.23 -14.62
CA ALA A 295 -14.24 11.87 -15.11
C ALA A 295 -14.15 11.86 -16.63
N GLU A 296 -13.19 11.10 -17.14
CA GLU A 296 -12.87 10.98 -18.57
C GLU A 296 -12.57 9.52 -18.94
N ALA A 297 -12.95 9.11 -20.14
CA ALA A 297 -12.50 7.87 -20.74
C ALA A 297 -11.28 8.18 -21.62
N LEU A 298 -10.12 7.64 -21.24
CA LEU A 298 -8.85 7.80 -21.98
C LEU A 298 -8.57 6.53 -22.76
N ALA A 299 -8.62 6.62 -24.08
CA ALA A 299 -8.28 5.49 -24.97
C ALA A 299 -6.76 5.31 -25.06
N CYS A 300 -6.30 4.08 -25.31
CA CYS A 300 -4.89 3.75 -25.45
C CYS A 300 -4.17 4.51 -26.59
N ASP A 301 -4.91 5.02 -27.58
CA ASP A 301 -4.36 5.88 -28.64
C ASP A 301 -4.29 7.37 -28.27
N GLY A 302 -4.79 7.76 -27.11
CA GLY A 302 -4.78 9.11 -26.58
C GLY A 302 -6.06 9.92 -26.80
N ARG A 303 -7.06 9.37 -27.52
CA ARG A 303 -8.39 10.00 -27.58
C ARG A 303 -8.99 10.08 -26.17
N CYS A 304 -9.66 11.21 -25.88
CA CYS A 304 -10.29 11.43 -24.59
C CYS A 304 -11.76 11.78 -24.77
N ARG A 305 -12.62 11.17 -23.96
CA ARG A 305 -14.08 11.39 -23.98
C ARG A 305 -14.52 11.81 -22.59
N ASP A 306 -15.25 12.90 -22.48
CA ASP A 306 -15.83 13.39 -21.23
C ASP A 306 -16.91 12.42 -20.73
N LEU A 307 -16.83 12.03 -19.47
CA LEU A 307 -17.83 11.20 -18.77
C LEU A 307 -18.63 11.99 -17.75
N GLY A 308 -18.24 13.24 -17.47
CA GLY A 308 -18.97 14.16 -16.61
C GLY A 308 -18.06 14.95 -15.67
N VAL A 309 -18.64 16.04 -15.21
CA VAL A 309 -18.05 16.95 -14.21
C VAL A 309 -19.09 17.24 -13.14
N VAL A 310 -18.66 17.22 -11.88
CA VAL A 310 -19.51 17.56 -10.74
C VAL A 310 -18.75 18.42 -9.74
N THR A 311 -19.43 19.34 -9.10
CA THR A 311 -18.92 20.05 -7.93
C THR A 311 -19.76 19.62 -6.72
N ALA A 312 -19.09 19.23 -5.63
CA ALA A 312 -19.75 18.70 -4.44
C ALA A 312 -19.04 19.15 -3.16
N ASP A 313 -19.86 19.38 -2.12
CA ASP A 313 -19.39 19.68 -0.77
C ASP A 313 -19.28 18.37 0.02
N ILE A 314 -18.14 18.08 0.60
CA ILE A 314 -17.85 16.84 1.33
C ILE A 314 -17.58 17.21 2.78
N ASP A 315 -18.40 16.72 3.69
CA ASP A 315 -18.26 16.93 5.13
C ASP A 315 -17.01 16.24 5.70
N ILE A 316 -16.65 16.65 6.92
CA ILE A 316 -15.55 16.06 7.70
C ILE A 316 -15.82 14.57 7.93
N ALA A 317 -14.79 13.75 7.83
CA ALA A 317 -14.83 12.31 8.08
C ALA A 317 -15.87 11.54 7.24
N ALA A 318 -16.23 12.06 6.06
CA ALA A 318 -17.27 11.52 5.20
C ALA A 318 -16.72 10.85 3.94
N ALA A 319 -17.52 9.91 3.40
CA ALA A 319 -17.41 9.42 2.04
C ALA A 319 -18.77 9.62 1.35
N MET A 320 -18.77 10.28 0.19
CA MET A 320 -19.98 10.62 -0.54
C MET A 320 -19.89 10.20 -2.01
N PRO A 321 -20.79 9.35 -2.52
CA PRO A 321 -20.93 9.12 -3.95
C PRO A 321 -21.24 10.44 -4.68
N VAL A 322 -20.43 10.80 -5.68
CA VAL A 322 -20.53 12.13 -6.33
C VAL A 322 -20.84 12.05 -7.82
N LEU A 323 -20.44 10.98 -8.49
CA LEU A 323 -20.66 10.82 -9.93
C LEU A 323 -20.82 9.35 -10.29
N GLN A 324 -21.77 9.04 -11.17
CA GLN A 324 -21.92 7.76 -11.84
C GLN A 324 -21.55 7.92 -13.30
N THR A 325 -20.60 7.12 -13.80
CA THR A 325 -20.22 7.14 -15.21
C THR A 325 -20.91 6.03 -15.98
N GLY A 326 -20.96 6.16 -17.31
CA GLY A 326 -21.34 5.06 -18.18
C GLY A 326 -20.18 4.09 -18.46
N SER A 327 -20.42 3.13 -19.36
CA SER A 327 -19.46 2.11 -19.78
C SER A 327 -18.28 2.70 -20.55
N LEU A 328 -17.16 1.96 -20.50
CA LEU A 328 -15.96 2.24 -21.26
C LEU A 328 -15.83 1.29 -22.44
N ALA A 329 -15.24 1.78 -23.55
CA ALA A 329 -14.86 0.94 -24.68
C ALA A 329 -13.71 -0.02 -24.32
N ALA A 330 -13.43 -0.97 -25.20
CA ALA A 330 -12.43 -2.01 -24.95
C ALA A 330 -11.00 -1.47 -24.82
N ASP A 331 -10.71 -0.32 -25.38
CA ASP A 331 -9.43 0.36 -25.38
C ASP A 331 -9.37 1.56 -24.43
N GLU A 332 -10.44 1.80 -23.64
CA GLU A 332 -10.54 2.94 -22.71
C GLU A 332 -10.22 2.55 -21.28
N VAL A 333 -9.62 3.48 -20.55
CA VAL A 333 -9.37 3.47 -19.10
C VAL A 333 -10.08 4.67 -18.49
N LEU A 334 -10.74 4.49 -17.34
CA LEU A 334 -11.28 5.59 -16.58
C LEU A 334 -10.13 6.41 -16.00
N VAL A 335 -10.12 7.71 -16.27
CA VAL A 335 -9.24 8.70 -15.61
C VAL A 335 -10.13 9.70 -14.93
N PHE A 336 -9.81 10.04 -13.70
CA PHE A 336 -10.57 11.04 -12.95
C PHE A 336 -9.61 11.91 -12.15
N SER A 337 -9.97 13.19 -12.10
CA SER A 337 -9.18 14.20 -11.40
C SER A 337 -10.10 15.06 -10.55
N TRP A 338 -9.54 15.64 -9.51
CA TRP A 338 -10.25 16.56 -8.63
C TRP A 338 -9.37 17.71 -8.21
N HIS A 339 -10.00 18.82 -7.93
CA HIS A 339 -9.35 20.00 -7.39
C HIS A 339 -10.31 20.76 -6.48
N ASP A 340 -9.78 21.64 -5.63
CA ASP A 340 -10.58 22.52 -4.79
C ASP A 340 -11.47 23.41 -5.68
N GLY A 341 -12.78 23.29 -5.51
CA GLY A 341 -13.79 24.06 -6.26
C GLY A 341 -13.81 25.54 -5.91
N ALA A 342 -13.28 25.92 -4.76
CA ALA A 342 -13.33 27.29 -4.25
C ALA A 342 -12.17 28.19 -4.70
N GLN A 343 -11.20 27.68 -5.44
CA GLN A 343 -9.97 28.39 -5.88
C GLN A 343 -9.14 29.09 -4.76
N GLN A 344 -9.50 28.97 -3.49
CA GLN A 344 -8.95 29.79 -2.41
C GLN A 344 -8.34 29.02 -1.24
N ASN A 345 -8.49 27.70 -1.16
CA ASN A 345 -8.02 26.94 -0.01
C ASN A 345 -6.83 26.04 -0.37
N ALA A 346 -5.63 26.55 -0.18
CA ALA A 346 -4.49 25.67 0.05
C ALA A 346 -4.71 24.92 1.37
N ASN A 347 -4.25 23.66 1.48
CA ASN A 347 -4.24 22.94 2.75
C ASN A 347 -3.62 23.86 3.81
N PRO A 348 -4.33 24.19 4.91
CA PRO A 348 -3.82 25.12 5.92
C PRO A 348 -2.51 24.66 6.57
N ASP A 349 -2.24 23.34 6.57
CA ASP A 349 -1.05 22.75 7.16
C ASP A 349 0.15 22.67 6.20
N THR A 350 -0.07 22.59 4.89
CA THR A 350 1.01 22.39 3.91
C THR A 350 1.10 23.46 2.84
N GLY A 351 0.08 24.31 2.67
CA GLY A 351 0.00 25.31 1.59
C GLY A 351 -0.21 24.71 0.19
N GLU A 352 -0.37 23.39 0.06
CA GLU A 352 -0.60 22.70 -1.22
C GLU A 352 -2.07 22.80 -1.63
N GLN A 353 -2.32 23.00 -2.93
CA GLN A 353 -3.68 22.93 -3.47
C GLN A 353 -4.23 21.52 -3.34
N LEU A 354 -5.47 21.39 -2.87
CA LEU A 354 -6.20 20.12 -2.88
C LEU A 354 -6.46 19.71 -4.33
N ALA A 355 -5.61 18.85 -4.86
CA ALA A 355 -5.73 18.34 -6.22
C ALA A 355 -5.21 16.91 -6.29
N GLY A 356 -5.81 16.10 -7.15
CA GLY A 356 -5.36 14.75 -7.39
C GLY A 356 -5.86 14.20 -8.72
N GLU A 357 -5.24 13.13 -9.15
CA GLU A 357 -5.62 12.36 -10.33
C GLU A 357 -5.42 10.89 -10.03
N ASP A 358 -6.35 10.05 -10.50
CA ASP A 358 -6.23 8.60 -10.43
C ASP A 358 -6.86 7.96 -11.67
N HIS A 359 -6.65 6.65 -11.84
CA HIS A 359 -7.20 5.91 -12.96
C HIS A 359 -7.57 4.49 -12.58
N LEU A 360 -8.55 3.93 -13.29
CA LEU A 360 -9.01 2.56 -13.12
C LEU A 360 -9.20 1.90 -14.48
N ALA A 361 -8.45 0.82 -14.72
CA ALA A 361 -8.66 -0.01 -15.89
C ALA A 361 -9.88 -0.93 -15.66
N PRO A 362 -10.84 -1.00 -16.61
CA PRO A 362 -12.04 -1.83 -16.47
C PRO A 362 -11.75 -3.32 -16.62
N ARG A 363 -10.56 -3.67 -17.05
CA ARG A 363 -10.07 -5.02 -17.34
C ARG A 363 -8.58 -5.13 -17.05
N PRO A 364 -8.01 -6.36 -16.99
CA PRO A 364 -6.58 -6.54 -16.86
C PRO A 364 -5.77 -5.79 -17.92
N TYR A 365 -4.67 -5.17 -17.53
CA TYR A 365 -3.82 -4.39 -18.45
C TYR A 365 -3.30 -5.17 -19.64
N LYS A 366 -3.18 -6.52 -19.54
CA LYS A 366 -2.80 -7.39 -20.68
C LYS A 366 -3.80 -7.40 -21.82
N GLU A 367 -5.05 -7.02 -21.56
CA GLU A 367 -6.15 -6.98 -22.53
C GLU A 367 -6.30 -5.60 -23.21
N LEU A 368 -5.65 -4.58 -22.65
CA LEU A 368 -5.62 -3.25 -23.25
C LEU A 368 -4.65 -3.23 -24.44
N PRO A 369 -5.01 -2.61 -25.57
CA PRO A 369 -4.12 -2.45 -26.71
C PRO A 369 -3.13 -1.30 -26.47
N LEU A 370 -2.23 -1.47 -25.50
CA LEU A 370 -1.24 -0.44 -25.15
C LEU A 370 -0.33 -0.16 -26.34
N LEU A 371 -0.07 1.11 -26.58
CA LEU A 371 0.83 1.59 -27.63
C LEU A 371 2.13 2.10 -27.01
N ASP A 372 3.20 2.15 -27.83
CA ASP A 372 4.45 2.80 -27.40
C ASP A 372 4.19 4.28 -27.11
N PRO A 373 4.38 4.72 -25.88
CA PRO A 373 4.06 6.10 -25.48
C PRO A 373 5.04 7.14 -25.98
N VAL A 374 6.21 6.75 -26.51
CA VAL A 374 7.28 7.66 -26.96
C VAL A 374 7.54 8.76 -25.92
N ILE A 375 8.11 8.36 -24.77
CA ILE A 375 8.32 9.27 -23.64
C ILE A 375 9.59 10.09 -23.87
N GLN A 376 9.46 11.43 -23.82
CA GLN A 376 10.56 12.37 -23.77
C GLN A 376 10.89 12.69 -22.31
N MET A 377 12.18 12.65 -21.96
CA MET A 377 12.70 13.01 -20.64
C MET A 377 13.72 14.12 -20.75
N GLN A 378 13.51 15.15 -19.96
CA GLN A 378 14.48 16.24 -19.78
C GLN A 378 14.86 16.31 -18.31
N VAL A 379 16.16 16.50 -18.02
CA VAL A 379 16.66 16.60 -16.65
C VAL A 379 17.41 17.92 -16.50
N SER A 380 17.00 18.71 -15.53
CA SER A 380 17.66 19.94 -15.13
C SER A 380 18.03 19.91 -13.65
N ARG A 381 19.17 20.49 -13.29
CA ARG A 381 19.62 20.62 -11.91
C ARG A 381 18.96 21.85 -11.25
N GLN A 382 18.46 21.68 -10.03
CA GLN A 382 17.88 22.72 -9.20
C GLN A 382 18.53 22.71 -7.81
N GLY A 383 19.63 23.43 -7.66
CA GLY A 383 20.43 23.36 -6.44
C GLY A 383 21.03 21.96 -6.22
N GLN A 384 20.67 21.30 -5.12
CA GLN A 384 21.06 19.93 -4.82
C GLN A 384 20.11 18.88 -5.40
N ALA A 385 18.94 19.27 -5.87
CA ALA A 385 17.95 18.42 -6.48
C ALA A 385 18.04 18.40 -8.01
N PHE A 386 17.36 17.42 -8.61
CA PHE A 386 17.20 17.30 -10.05
C PHE A 386 15.71 17.29 -10.40
N GLN A 387 15.32 18.13 -11.33
CA GLN A 387 13.98 18.09 -11.91
C GLN A 387 14.00 17.20 -13.14
N VAL A 388 13.19 16.16 -13.13
CA VAL A 388 12.94 15.26 -14.25
C VAL A 388 11.58 15.64 -14.83
N THR A 389 11.59 16.14 -16.06
CA THR A 389 10.38 16.51 -16.81
C THR A 389 10.09 15.41 -17.82
N LEU A 390 8.86 14.89 -17.76
CA LEU A 390 8.36 13.82 -18.64
C LEU A 390 7.23 14.35 -19.52
N MET A 391 7.20 13.90 -20.76
CA MET A 391 6.09 14.11 -21.70
C MET A 391 5.95 12.90 -22.61
N ALA A 392 4.72 12.44 -22.85
CA ALA A 392 4.43 11.28 -23.68
C ALA A 392 3.53 11.65 -24.87
N GLU A 393 3.66 10.95 -25.99
CA GLU A 393 2.79 11.11 -27.18
C GLU A 393 1.52 10.26 -27.07
N LYS A 394 1.54 9.16 -26.31
CA LYS A 394 0.43 8.26 -26.01
C LYS A 394 0.32 8.06 -24.50
N PRO A 395 -0.84 7.57 -23.99
CA PRO A 395 -0.97 7.26 -22.56
C PRO A 395 0.09 6.27 -22.09
N ALA A 396 0.74 6.58 -20.96
CA ALA A 396 1.70 5.68 -20.33
C ALA A 396 1.32 5.48 -18.86
N PHE A 397 1.10 4.22 -18.50
CA PHE A 397 0.66 3.84 -17.17
C PHE A 397 1.83 3.42 -16.28
N PHE A 398 1.77 3.80 -15.00
CA PHE A 398 2.74 3.49 -13.96
C PHE A 398 4.17 3.85 -14.36
N VAL A 399 4.34 4.99 -14.99
CA VAL A 399 5.67 5.45 -15.41
C VAL A 399 6.53 5.67 -14.18
N ALA A 400 7.62 4.90 -14.09
CA ALA A 400 8.58 4.96 -13.02
C ALA A 400 9.90 5.55 -13.52
N VAL A 401 10.45 6.51 -12.76
CA VAL A 401 11.80 7.02 -12.94
C VAL A 401 12.70 6.35 -11.92
N GLU A 402 13.82 5.81 -12.37
CA GLU A 402 14.88 5.23 -11.55
C GLU A 402 16.14 6.06 -11.67
N ALA A 403 16.92 6.17 -10.60
CA ALA A 403 18.24 6.79 -10.59
C ALA A 403 19.33 5.74 -10.30
N ASP A 404 20.53 5.96 -10.77
CA ASP A 404 21.69 5.08 -10.50
C ASP A 404 22.35 5.34 -9.15
N CYS A 405 21.80 6.23 -8.34
CA CYS A 405 22.22 6.50 -6.96
C CYS A 405 21.02 6.52 -6.01
N ASP A 406 21.33 6.37 -4.72
CA ASP A 406 20.30 6.44 -3.66
C ASP A 406 19.73 7.87 -3.55
N GLY A 407 18.42 7.95 -3.33
CA GLY A 407 17.70 9.22 -3.21
C GLY A 407 16.18 9.03 -3.19
N ARG A 408 15.46 10.13 -3.23
CA ARG A 408 14.00 10.12 -3.18
C ARG A 408 13.40 10.99 -4.28
N PHE A 409 12.43 10.43 -4.98
CA PHE A 409 11.57 11.16 -5.90
C PHE A 409 10.40 11.82 -5.18
N SER A 410 9.97 12.98 -5.63
CA SER A 410 8.76 13.65 -5.12
C SER A 410 7.49 12.88 -5.46
N ASP A 411 7.46 12.17 -6.59
CA ASP A 411 6.39 11.25 -7.01
C ASP A 411 6.96 10.18 -7.94
N ASN A 412 6.23 9.07 -8.13
CA ASN A 412 6.62 8.00 -9.04
C ASN A 412 5.40 7.13 -9.40
N ALA A 413 5.56 6.16 -10.32
CA ALA A 413 4.45 5.34 -10.84
C ALA A 413 3.27 6.19 -11.30
N VAL A 414 3.54 7.21 -12.11
CA VAL A 414 2.56 8.20 -12.56
C VAL A 414 1.88 7.78 -13.86
N LEU A 415 0.67 8.28 -14.08
CA LEU A 415 0.04 8.30 -15.40
C LEU A 415 0.61 9.48 -16.20
N LEU A 416 1.09 9.25 -17.43
CA LEU A 416 1.36 10.30 -18.39
C LEU A 416 0.22 10.37 -19.40
N ARG A 417 -0.44 11.50 -19.46
CA ARG A 417 -1.44 11.83 -20.48
C ARG A 417 -0.75 12.43 -21.72
N PRO A 418 -1.22 12.16 -22.94
CA PRO A 418 -0.60 12.66 -24.15
C PRO A 418 -0.44 14.18 -24.16
N GLY A 419 0.79 14.66 -24.42
CA GLY A 419 1.10 16.07 -24.49
C GLY A 419 1.07 16.84 -23.16
N VAL A 420 0.79 16.17 -22.04
CA VAL A 420 0.78 16.80 -20.71
C VAL A 420 2.14 16.63 -20.05
N ARG A 421 2.74 17.75 -19.66
CA ARG A 421 4.00 17.76 -18.92
C ARG A 421 3.80 17.25 -17.50
N ARG A 422 4.72 16.38 -17.04
CA ARG A 422 4.82 15.93 -15.65
C ARG A 422 6.22 16.19 -15.12
N ASP A 423 6.31 16.91 -14.03
CA ASP A 423 7.56 17.22 -13.34
C ASP A 423 7.69 16.33 -12.08
N ILE A 424 8.86 15.73 -11.91
CA ILE A 424 9.22 14.91 -10.76
C ILE A 424 10.57 15.42 -10.25
N THR A 425 10.67 15.71 -8.97
CA THR A 425 11.92 16.14 -8.33
C THR A 425 12.62 14.93 -7.72
N PHE A 426 13.92 14.79 -7.96
CA PHE A 426 14.80 13.82 -7.32
C PHE A 426 15.75 14.52 -6.36
N ILE A 427 15.84 14.03 -5.13
CA ILE A 427 16.77 14.50 -4.10
C ILE A 427 17.70 13.33 -3.76
N PRO A 428 19.01 13.40 -4.10
CA PRO A 428 19.98 12.38 -3.70
C PRO A 428 20.11 12.27 -2.18
N ALA A 429 20.32 11.06 -1.67
CA ALA A 429 20.37 10.78 -0.23
C ALA A 429 21.52 11.52 0.50
N ASP A 430 22.64 11.74 -0.18
CA ASP A 430 23.81 12.44 0.32
C ASP A 430 23.74 13.97 0.16
N ALA A 431 22.62 14.51 -0.41
CA ALA A 431 22.43 15.95 -0.60
C ALA A 431 22.40 16.72 0.73
N GLU A 432 21.96 16.09 1.82
CA GLU A 432 21.92 16.71 3.16
C GLU A 432 23.29 16.64 3.87
N ALA A 433 24.15 15.67 3.53
CA ALA A 433 25.45 15.49 4.17
C ALA A 433 26.51 16.50 3.69
N ASP A 434 26.38 17.05 2.48
CA ASP A 434 27.41 17.83 1.81
C ASP A 434 27.05 19.33 1.67
N ALA A 435 26.31 19.90 2.59
CA ALA A 435 26.02 21.35 2.59
C ALA A 435 27.31 22.22 2.55
N ASN A 436 28.48 21.64 2.77
CA ASN A 436 29.81 22.32 2.77
C ASN A 436 30.63 22.14 1.48
N THR A 437 30.22 21.29 0.53
CA THR A 437 30.89 21.17 -0.77
C THR A 437 30.12 21.99 -1.81
N GLY A 438 30.83 22.83 -2.56
CA GLY A 438 30.22 23.71 -3.55
C GLY A 438 29.37 22.97 -4.59
N PRO A 439 28.44 23.65 -5.26
CA PRO A 439 27.40 23.06 -6.12
C PRO A 439 27.91 22.32 -7.37
N ASP A 440 29.20 22.36 -7.66
CA ASP A 440 29.77 21.85 -8.93
C ASP A 440 30.42 20.45 -8.82
N ALA A 441 30.42 19.80 -7.67
CA ALA A 441 31.27 18.63 -7.41
C ALA A 441 30.62 17.26 -7.68
N ARG A 442 29.35 17.19 -8.11
CA ARG A 442 28.65 15.90 -8.33
C ARG A 442 28.30 15.70 -9.79
N ASP A 443 28.62 14.51 -10.27
CA ASP A 443 28.13 14.05 -11.57
C ASP A 443 26.61 13.96 -11.54
N LYS A 444 25.97 14.29 -12.65
CA LYS A 444 24.53 14.16 -12.82
C LYS A 444 24.16 12.68 -12.76
N PRO A 445 23.19 12.26 -11.88
CA PRO A 445 22.70 10.89 -11.89
C PRO A 445 22.16 10.49 -13.26
N ASN A 446 22.35 9.22 -13.62
CA ASN A 446 21.70 8.66 -14.78
C ASN A 446 20.28 8.26 -14.41
N PHE A 447 19.32 8.78 -15.15
CA PHE A 447 17.90 8.45 -14.97
C PHE A 447 17.44 7.52 -16.08
N THR A 448 16.69 6.51 -15.69
CA THR A 448 16.01 5.57 -16.60
C THR A 448 14.51 5.62 -16.37
N ILE A 449 13.74 5.28 -17.41
CA ILE A 449 12.27 5.25 -17.36
C ILE A 449 11.81 3.82 -17.59
N ARG A 450 10.87 3.37 -16.73
CA ARG A 450 10.10 2.14 -16.94
C ARG A 450 8.62 2.47 -17.07
N HIS A 451 7.93 1.74 -17.93
CA HIS A 451 6.48 1.83 -18.10
C HIS A 451 5.92 0.50 -18.62
N LEU A 452 4.61 0.28 -18.44
CA LEU A 452 4.01 -1.04 -18.73
C LEU A 452 4.26 -1.50 -20.17
N HIS A 453 4.13 -0.61 -21.17
CA HIS A 453 4.33 -1.02 -22.55
C HIS A 453 5.76 -1.55 -22.76
N ALA A 454 6.81 -0.81 -22.37
CA ALA A 454 8.19 -1.24 -22.55
C ALA A 454 8.49 -2.57 -21.83
N ALA A 455 7.95 -2.73 -20.61
CA ALA A 455 8.19 -3.91 -19.78
C ALA A 455 7.48 -5.17 -20.29
N THR A 456 6.35 -5.02 -21.05
CA THR A 456 5.46 -6.14 -21.36
C THR A 456 5.18 -6.36 -22.85
N TYR A 457 5.55 -5.42 -23.72
CA TYR A 457 5.36 -5.47 -25.19
C TYR A 457 6.68 -5.43 -25.95
N ASN A 458 7.75 -5.94 -25.39
CA ASN A 458 9.07 -5.83 -26.00
C ASN A 458 9.11 -6.52 -27.38
N ASN A 459 9.06 -5.72 -28.46
CA ASN A 459 9.13 -6.17 -29.86
C ASN A 459 10.57 -6.25 -30.37
N LYS A 460 11.57 -6.28 -29.49
CA LYS A 460 12.99 -6.48 -29.87
C LYS A 460 13.33 -7.97 -29.77
N LEU A 461 12.72 -8.77 -30.63
CA LEU A 461 13.27 -10.05 -31.05
C LEU A 461 13.90 -9.88 -32.43
#